data_31d867b92fb739de1c4582ab0fc6ce87
#
_entry.id   31d867b92fb739de1c4582ab0fc6ce87
#
_cell.length_a   1.000
_cell.length_b   1.000
_cell.length_c   1.000
_cell.angle_alpha   90.00
_cell.angle_beta   90.00
_cell.angle_gamma   90.00
#
_symmetry.space_group_name_H-M   'P 1'
#
loop_
_entity.id
_entity.type
_entity.pdbx_description
1 polymer ?
#
loop_
_entity_poly.entity_id
_entity_poly.type
_entity_poly.pdbx_seq_one_letter_code
_entity_poly.pdbx_strand_id
1 'polypeptide(L)' 'MADQSVRCTSCGITFTASTEAELVKKLQAHAKEAHNIEMSEETAKAAIKRGYT' A
#
# COMPACT_ATOMS: atom_id res chain seq x y z
N MET A 1 7.13 -16.80 -9.28
CA MET A 1 6.64 -15.46 -9.33
C MET A 1 6.41 -14.91 -7.95
N ALA A 2 7.02 -13.80 -7.66
CA ALA A 2 6.97 -13.27 -6.33
C ALA A 2 5.86 -12.22 -6.23
N ASP A 3 4.84 -12.55 -5.47
CA ASP A 3 3.83 -11.54 -5.15
C ASP A 3 4.42 -10.58 -4.13
N GLN A 4 4.04 -9.33 -4.26
CA GLN A 4 4.45 -8.32 -3.32
C GLN A 4 3.34 -8.09 -2.32
N SER A 5 3.72 -7.89 -1.08
CA SER A 5 2.73 -7.66 -0.05
C SER A 5 3.21 -6.54 0.86
N VAL A 6 2.25 -5.85 1.43
CA VAL A 6 2.54 -4.79 2.39
C VAL A 6 1.43 -4.81 3.44
N ARG A 7 1.79 -4.55 4.67
CA ARG A 7 0.85 -4.60 5.77
C ARG A 7 0.68 -3.22 6.38
N CYS A 8 -0.56 -2.82 6.53
CA CYS A 8 -0.89 -1.56 7.20
C CYS A 8 -1.06 -1.86 8.69
N THR A 9 -0.06 -1.49 9.48
CA THR A 9 -0.12 -1.78 10.91
C THR A 9 -1.21 -1.00 11.62
N SER A 10 -1.57 0.15 11.08
CA SER A 10 -2.63 0.95 11.67
C SER A 10 -3.99 0.26 11.58
N CYS A 11 -4.22 -0.48 10.51
CA CYS A 11 -5.50 -1.16 10.29
C CYS A 11 -5.41 -2.66 10.44
N GLY A 12 -4.20 -3.21 10.42
CA GLY A 12 -4.03 -4.66 10.48
C GLY A 12 -4.40 -5.35 9.19
N ILE A 13 -4.48 -4.62 8.08
CA ILE A 13 -4.84 -5.18 6.80
C ILE A 13 -3.59 -5.45 5.98
N THR A 14 -3.57 -6.60 5.32
CA THR A 14 -2.46 -6.95 4.43
C THR A 14 -2.90 -6.85 2.99
N PHE A 15 -2.10 -6.17 2.18
CA PHE A 15 -2.37 -6.04 0.76
C PHE A 15 -1.37 -6.90 0.00
N THR A 16 -1.87 -7.62 -0.99
CA THR A 16 -1.02 -8.45 -1.84
C THR A 16 -1.34 -8.17 -3.29
N ALA A 17 -0.32 -8.07 -4.11
CA ALA A 17 -0.50 -7.82 -5.53
C ALA A 17 0.66 -8.43 -6.30
N SER A 18 0.42 -8.69 -7.59
CA SER A 18 1.44 -9.28 -8.43
C SER A 18 2.52 -8.29 -8.79
N THR A 19 2.17 -7.00 -8.86
CA THR A 19 3.12 -5.96 -9.24
C THR A 19 3.06 -4.82 -8.25
N GLU A 20 4.14 -4.06 -8.25
CA GLU A 20 4.20 -2.89 -7.38
C GLU A 20 3.15 -1.85 -7.76
N ALA A 21 2.90 -1.70 -9.06
CA ALA A 21 1.91 -0.73 -9.51
C ALA A 21 0.53 -1.04 -8.96
N GLU A 22 0.15 -2.31 -8.95
CA GLU A 22 -1.14 -2.69 -8.38
C GLU A 22 -1.16 -2.48 -6.88
N LEU A 23 -0.05 -2.78 -6.23
CA LEU A 23 0.04 -2.58 -4.79
C LEU A 23 -0.09 -1.10 -4.45
N VAL A 24 0.52 -0.23 -5.25
CA VAL A 24 0.42 1.20 -5.06
C VAL A 24 -1.05 1.64 -5.15
N LYS A 25 -1.77 1.14 -6.14
CA LYS A 25 -3.16 1.51 -6.30
C LYS A 25 -3.99 1.08 -5.10
N LYS A 26 -3.76 -0.13 -4.63
CA LYS A 26 -4.49 -0.63 -3.46
C LYS A 26 -4.19 0.21 -2.24
N LEU A 27 -2.93 0.58 -2.07
CA LEU A 27 -2.53 1.38 -0.93
C LEU A 27 -3.15 2.77 -0.99
N GLN A 28 -3.17 3.37 -2.18
CA GLN A 28 -3.78 4.68 -2.34
C GLN A 28 -5.28 4.65 -2.02
N ALA A 29 -5.96 3.64 -2.52
CA ALA A 29 -7.39 3.50 -2.25
C ALA A 29 -7.64 3.29 -0.76
N HIS A 30 -6.83 2.46 -0.12
CA HIS A 30 -6.98 2.21 1.30
C HIS A 30 -6.76 3.49 2.11
N ALA A 31 -5.71 4.24 1.77
CA ALA A 31 -5.41 5.46 2.51
C ALA A 31 -6.56 6.45 2.40
N LYS A 32 -7.16 6.54 1.23
CA LYS A 32 -8.26 7.48 1.05
C LYS A 32 -9.52 7.05 1.78
N GLU A 33 -9.84 5.77 1.72
CA GLU A 33 -11.09 5.29 2.31
C GLU A 33 -10.99 5.09 3.82
N ALA A 34 -9.87 4.54 4.27
CA ALA A 34 -9.74 4.23 5.68
C ALA A 34 -9.21 5.41 6.50
N HIS A 35 -8.32 6.19 5.90
CA HIS A 35 -7.66 7.26 6.65
C HIS A 35 -7.94 8.64 6.09
N ASN A 36 -8.73 8.71 5.02
CA ASN A 36 -9.08 9.97 4.36
C ASN A 36 -7.84 10.78 3.98
N ILE A 37 -6.82 10.08 3.51
CA ILE A 37 -5.55 10.68 3.12
C ILE A 37 -5.33 10.45 1.64
N GLU A 38 -4.95 11.52 0.92
CA GLU A 38 -4.56 11.37 -0.47
C GLU A 38 -3.08 11.07 -0.54
N MET A 39 -2.77 9.85 -0.94
CA MET A 39 -1.40 9.39 -1.02
C MET A 39 -0.94 9.41 -2.46
N SER A 40 0.20 10.04 -2.72
CA SER A 40 0.75 10.06 -4.08
C SER A 40 1.43 8.75 -4.39
N GLU A 41 1.69 8.52 -5.68
CA GLU A 41 2.38 7.30 -6.09
C GLU A 41 3.74 7.17 -5.45
N GLU A 42 4.45 8.28 -5.37
CA GLU A 42 5.79 8.25 -4.79
C GLU A 42 5.73 7.91 -3.32
N THR A 43 4.77 8.49 -2.62
CA THR A 43 4.59 8.19 -1.21
C THR A 43 4.23 6.72 -1.01
N ALA A 44 3.34 6.21 -1.85
CA ALA A 44 2.94 4.81 -1.76
C ALA A 44 4.12 3.89 -2.04
N LYS A 45 4.92 4.22 -3.04
CA LYS A 45 6.10 3.41 -3.35
C LYS A 45 7.08 3.40 -2.20
N ALA A 46 7.29 4.54 -1.59
CA ALA A 46 8.20 4.62 -0.45
C ALA A 46 7.67 3.80 0.71
N ALA A 47 6.37 3.85 0.95
CA ALA A 47 5.75 3.07 2.00
C ALA A 47 5.93 1.58 1.74
N ILE A 48 5.74 1.15 0.49
CA ILE A 48 5.91 -0.25 0.13
C ILE A 48 7.34 -0.71 0.36
N LYS A 49 8.30 0.12 0.02
CA LYS A 49 9.71 -0.21 0.26
C LYS A 49 10.02 -0.39 1.73
N ARG A 50 9.35 0.38 2.56
CA ARG A 50 9.57 0.30 4.01
C ARG A 50 8.80 -0.84 4.64
N GLY A 51 7.91 -1.50 3.89
CA GLY A 51 7.04 -2.50 4.44
C GLY A 51 5.77 -1.90 5.02
N TYR A 52 5.60 -0.63 4.86
CA TYR A 52 4.43 0.12 5.31
C TYR A 52 4.00 -0.20 6.73
N THR A 53 4.67 0.36 7.61
CA THR A 53 4.31 0.23 9.03
C THR A 53 3.64 1.48 9.52
#